data_ff81e7e869684f97de3f7c0e1a744ddf
#
_entry.id   ff81e7e869684f97de3f7c0e1a744ddf
#
_cell.length_a   1.000
_cell.length_b   1.000
_cell.length_c   1.000
_cell.angle_alpha   90.00
_cell.angle_beta   90.00
_cell.angle_gamma   90.00
#
_symmetry.space_group_name_H-M   'P 1'
#
loop_
_entity.id
_entity.type
_entity.pdbx_description
1 polymer ?
#
loop_
_entity_poly.entity_id
_entity_poly.type
_entity_poly.pdbx_seq_one_letter_code
_entity_poly.pdbx_strand_id
1 'polypeptide(L)'
;MMTQTRPTELQQRRILMTRKPAAAAESRGQVRAVIRAWEIPVDPDLAVLLTSDLVTHAIVHWDSATITLAVRCSRDQLRVDVYDTSLPLPMAVDEQAITETRPGLALVATLATEWGSFLTFTGKAMYFALAFQPDW
;
A
#
# COMPACT_ATOMS: atom_id res chain seq x y z
N MET A 1 -6.88 -27.77 -16.91
CA MET A 1 -6.63 -27.41 -16.50
C MET A 1 -6.52 -26.45 -16.12
N MET A 2 -6.59 -26.04 -15.95
CA MET A 2 -6.59 -25.14 -15.55
C MET A 2 -5.96 -24.31 -15.31
N THR A 3 -6.01 -23.85 -15.75
CA THR A 3 -5.25 -23.02 -15.54
C THR A 3 -5.52 -22.13 -14.60
N GLN A 4 -5.17 -21.94 -14.04
CA GLN A 4 -5.42 -21.19 -13.11
C GLN A 4 -4.74 -19.98 -13.12
N THR A 5 -5.26 -18.92 -12.75
CA THR A 5 -4.60 -17.66 -12.62
C THR A 5 -3.46 -17.82 -11.73
N ARG A 6 -2.35 -17.49 -12.21
CA ARG A 6 -1.17 -17.61 -11.41
C ARG A 6 -0.91 -16.31 -10.71
N PRO A 7 -0.36 -16.35 -9.52
CA PRO A 7 0.04 -15.13 -8.85
C PRO A 7 1.11 -14.35 -9.58
N THR A 8 1.59 -14.85 -10.73
CA THR A 8 2.49 -14.05 -11.52
C THR A 8 1.79 -12.83 -12.07
N GLU A 9 0.47 -12.89 -12.19
CA GLU A 9 -0.26 -11.74 -12.67
C GLU A 9 -0.48 -10.78 -11.54
N LEU A 10 -0.27 -9.52 -11.82
CA LEU A 10 -0.47 -8.49 -10.83
C LEU A 10 -1.96 -8.31 -10.60
N GLN A 11 -2.40 -8.52 -9.38
CA GLN A 11 -3.75 -8.21 -8.95
C GLN A 11 -3.70 -6.91 -8.18
N GLN A 12 -4.69 -6.07 -8.36
CA GLN A 12 -4.70 -4.83 -7.60
C GLN A 12 -6.11 -4.34 -7.35
N ARG A 13 -6.23 -3.56 -6.29
CA ARG A 13 -7.45 -2.90 -5.90
C ARG A 13 -7.09 -1.49 -5.46
N ARG A 14 -7.92 -0.53 -5.86
CA ARG A 14 -7.71 0.86 -5.51
C ARG A 14 -8.95 1.42 -4.86
N ILE A 15 -8.76 2.18 -3.80
CA ILE A 15 -9.85 2.75 -3.04
C ILE A 15 -9.55 4.21 -2.78
N LEU A 16 -10.48 5.08 -3.18
CA LEU A 16 -10.39 6.49 -2.88
C LEU A 16 -11.09 6.74 -1.57
N MET A 17 -10.45 7.48 -0.68
CA MET A 17 -11.00 7.74 0.64
C MET A 17 -10.82 9.20 1.00
N THR A 18 -11.72 9.70 1.82
CA THR A 18 -11.52 11.01 2.42
C THR A 18 -10.36 10.93 3.41
N ARG A 19 -9.49 11.94 3.39
CA ARG A 19 -8.33 11.95 4.30
C ARG A 19 -8.78 12.44 5.66
N LYS A 20 -9.20 11.52 6.50
CA LYS A 20 -9.65 11.80 7.85
C LYS A 20 -9.36 10.57 8.70
N PRO A 21 -9.47 10.67 10.03
CA PRO A 21 -9.06 9.56 10.90
C PRO A 21 -9.74 8.23 10.57
N ALA A 22 -10.99 8.25 10.11
CA ALA A 22 -11.67 7.02 9.77
C ALA A 22 -11.00 6.27 8.62
N ALA A 23 -10.20 6.95 7.81
CA ALA A 23 -9.53 6.29 6.68
C ALA A 23 -8.56 5.22 7.16
N ALA A 24 -7.98 5.36 8.34
CA ALA A 24 -7.07 4.34 8.85
C ALA A 24 -7.80 3.03 9.09
N ALA A 25 -8.97 3.09 9.73
CA ALA A 25 -9.75 1.88 9.97
C ALA A 25 -10.27 1.28 8.67
N GLU A 26 -10.71 2.14 7.76
CA GLU A 26 -11.19 1.68 6.46
C GLU A 26 -10.08 0.96 5.70
N SER A 27 -8.88 1.54 5.71
CA SER A 27 -7.73 0.94 5.02
C SER A 27 -7.37 -0.42 5.61
N ARG A 28 -7.39 -0.53 6.93
CA ARG A 28 -7.10 -1.80 7.58
C ARG A 28 -8.07 -2.89 7.13
N GLY A 29 -9.34 -2.54 7.07
CA GLY A 29 -10.36 -3.49 6.63
C GLY A 29 -10.17 -3.92 5.19
N GLN A 30 -9.81 -2.97 4.32
CA GLN A 30 -9.61 -3.27 2.91
C GLN A 30 -8.42 -4.19 2.71
N VAL A 31 -7.32 -3.92 3.39
CA VAL A 31 -6.12 -4.74 3.24
C VAL A 31 -6.38 -6.15 3.77
N ARG A 32 -7.04 -6.26 4.91
CA ARG A 32 -7.35 -7.57 5.47
C ARG A 32 -8.25 -8.36 4.53
N ALA A 33 -9.25 -7.70 3.94
CA ALA A 33 -10.16 -8.36 3.02
C ALA A 33 -9.43 -8.85 1.77
N VAL A 34 -8.51 -8.04 1.24
CA VAL A 34 -7.75 -8.42 0.05
C VAL A 34 -6.86 -9.62 0.34
N ILE A 35 -6.17 -9.60 1.47
CA ILE A 35 -5.29 -10.71 1.83
C ILE A 35 -6.09 -12.00 1.91
N ARG A 36 -7.28 -11.94 2.49
CA ARG A 36 -8.13 -13.12 2.59
C ARG A 36 -8.65 -13.55 1.24
N ALA A 37 -9.15 -12.60 0.45
CA ALA A 37 -9.77 -12.93 -0.83
C ALA A 37 -8.77 -13.49 -1.83
N TRP A 38 -7.56 -12.98 -1.82
CA TRP A 38 -6.53 -13.41 -2.77
C TRP A 38 -5.61 -14.45 -2.17
N GLU A 39 -5.85 -14.85 -0.92
CA GLU A 39 -5.07 -15.88 -0.23
C GLU A 39 -3.58 -15.56 -0.27
N ILE A 40 -3.25 -14.33 0.11
CA ILE A 40 -1.86 -13.89 0.07
C ILE A 40 -1.15 -14.43 1.30
N PRO A 41 -0.02 -15.12 1.13
CA PRO A 41 0.66 -15.77 2.27
C PRO A 41 1.55 -14.81 3.05
N VAL A 42 0.94 -13.76 3.59
CA VAL A 42 1.62 -12.85 4.50
C VAL A 42 0.84 -12.83 5.80
N ASP A 43 1.49 -12.39 6.86
CA ASP A 43 0.80 -12.21 8.14
C ASP A 43 -0.17 -11.04 7.99
N PRO A 44 -1.48 -11.27 8.06
CA PRO A 44 -2.44 -10.19 7.89
C PRO A 44 -2.30 -9.11 8.94
N ASP A 45 -1.97 -9.48 10.17
CA ASP A 45 -1.85 -8.50 11.23
C ASP A 45 -0.67 -7.57 10.99
N LEU A 46 0.43 -8.11 10.47
CA LEU A 46 1.57 -7.28 10.11
C LEU A 46 1.21 -6.33 8.98
N ALA A 47 0.57 -6.83 7.93
CA ALA A 47 0.19 -5.99 6.80
C ALA A 47 -0.76 -4.88 7.23
N VAL A 48 -1.70 -5.20 8.11
CA VAL A 48 -2.66 -4.23 8.61
C VAL A 48 -1.97 -3.16 9.45
N LEU A 49 -1.02 -3.58 10.29
CA LEU A 49 -0.26 -2.65 11.12
C LEU A 49 0.51 -1.66 10.24
N LEU A 50 1.19 -2.15 9.22
CA LEU A 50 1.98 -1.28 8.35
C LEU A 50 1.10 -0.37 7.51
N THR A 51 -0.05 -0.87 7.06
CA THR A 51 -1.02 -0.04 6.35
C THR A 51 -1.49 1.11 7.23
N SER A 52 -1.80 0.81 8.47
CA SER A 52 -2.24 1.82 9.42
C SER A 52 -1.17 2.90 9.61
N ASP A 53 0.08 2.48 9.66
CA ASP A 53 1.20 3.40 9.83
C ASP A 53 1.29 4.38 8.66
N LEU A 54 1.20 3.86 7.42
CA LEU A 54 1.23 4.71 6.24
C LEU A 54 0.05 5.66 6.20
N VAL A 55 -1.15 5.15 6.42
CA VAL A 55 -2.36 5.96 6.29
C VAL A 55 -2.41 7.02 7.39
N THR A 56 -2.02 6.67 8.59
CA THR A 56 -1.96 7.64 9.68
C THR A 56 -0.98 8.76 9.35
N HIS A 57 0.15 8.42 8.76
CA HIS A 57 1.12 9.42 8.35
C HIS A 57 0.50 10.37 7.32
N ALA A 58 -0.24 9.83 6.35
CA ALA A 58 -0.88 10.66 5.34
C ALA A 58 -1.95 11.56 5.97
N ILE A 59 -2.71 11.04 6.92
CA ILE A 59 -3.75 11.84 7.57
C ILE A 59 -3.13 13.03 8.31
N VAL A 60 -2.02 12.80 8.98
CA VAL A 60 -1.41 13.82 9.83
C VAL A 60 -0.63 14.83 9.01
N HIS A 61 0.09 14.39 7.98
CA HIS A 61 1.09 15.23 7.34
C HIS A 61 0.74 15.71 5.94
N TRP A 62 -0.29 15.15 5.30
CA TRP A 62 -0.65 15.55 3.95
C TRP A 62 -1.81 16.52 3.99
N ASP A 63 -1.99 17.26 2.88
CA ASP A 63 -2.98 18.31 2.82
C ASP A 63 -4.17 18.01 1.91
N SER A 64 -4.06 16.99 1.08
CA SER A 64 -5.14 16.71 0.13
C SER A 64 -6.42 16.33 0.85
N ALA A 65 -7.55 16.58 0.20
CA ALA A 65 -8.84 16.22 0.77
C ALA A 65 -9.05 14.71 0.76
N THR A 66 -8.41 14.02 -0.18
CA THR A 66 -8.59 12.58 -0.34
C THR A 66 -7.24 11.91 -0.52
N ILE A 67 -7.23 10.61 -0.28
CA ILE A 67 -6.07 9.77 -0.54
C ILE A 67 -6.56 8.52 -1.27
N THR A 68 -5.67 7.90 -2.02
CA THR A 68 -5.98 6.64 -2.70
C THR A 68 -5.10 5.55 -2.12
N LEU A 69 -5.74 4.49 -1.69
CA LEU A 69 -5.04 3.29 -1.23
C LEU A 69 -4.99 2.31 -2.40
N ALA A 70 -3.82 1.81 -2.71
CA ALA A 70 -3.68 0.79 -3.75
C ALA A 70 -3.03 -0.44 -3.12
N VAL A 71 -3.68 -1.58 -3.29
CA VAL A 71 -3.16 -2.86 -2.80
C VAL A 71 -2.85 -3.71 -4.00
N ARG A 72 -1.62 -4.16 -4.12
CA ARG A 72 -1.17 -4.93 -5.27
C ARG A 72 -0.49 -6.20 -4.79
N CYS A 73 -0.74 -7.27 -5.52
CA CYS A 73 -0.13 -8.55 -5.21
C CYS A 73 0.48 -9.14 -6.46
N SER A 74 1.73 -9.48 -6.40
CA SER A 74 2.40 -10.22 -7.45
C SER A 74 2.70 -11.62 -6.92
N ARG A 75 3.48 -12.39 -7.68
CA ARG A 75 3.74 -13.77 -7.27
C ARG A 75 4.60 -13.87 -6.02
N ASP A 76 5.32 -12.82 -5.67
CA ASP A 76 6.28 -12.90 -4.57
C ASP A 76 6.20 -11.72 -3.61
N GLN A 77 5.21 -10.83 -3.74
CA GLN A 77 5.10 -9.77 -2.76
C GLN A 77 3.71 -9.14 -2.74
N LEU A 78 3.36 -8.66 -1.58
CA LEU A 78 2.23 -7.77 -1.38
C LEU A 78 2.78 -6.36 -1.29
N ARG A 79 2.17 -5.43 -2.01
CA ARG A 79 2.58 -4.04 -1.95
C ARG A 79 1.37 -3.17 -1.69
N VAL A 80 1.53 -2.21 -0.78
CA VAL A 80 0.49 -1.26 -0.43
C VAL A 80 1.04 0.13 -0.65
N ASP A 81 0.33 0.92 -1.46
CA ASP A 81 0.70 2.30 -1.75
C ASP A 81 -0.40 3.23 -1.25
N VAL A 82 -0.01 4.41 -0.78
CA VAL A 82 -0.95 5.46 -0.43
C VAL A 82 -0.56 6.69 -1.25
N TYR A 83 -1.51 7.21 -2.03
CA TYR A 83 -1.29 8.34 -2.92
C TYR A 83 -1.96 9.59 -2.38
N ASP A 84 -1.25 10.70 -2.50
CA ASP A 84 -1.71 11.99 -2.00
C ASP A 84 -2.42 12.75 -3.12
N THR A 85 -3.59 12.25 -3.52
CA THR A 85 -4.32 12.92 -4.58
C THR A 85 -5.72 12.39 -4.68
N SER A 86 -6.64 13.25 -5.09
CA SER A 86 -8.00 12.85 -5.41
C SER A 86 -8.18 12.66 -6.90
N LEU A 87 -7.15 12.87 -7.68
CA LEU A 87 -7.29 12.76 -9.13
C LEU A 87 -7.32 11.32 -9.55
N PRO A 88 -7.68 11.08 -10.80
CA PRO A 88 -7.59 9.73 -11.32
C PRO A 88 -6.22 9.19 -11.04
N LEU A 89 -6.15 7.89 -11.06
CA LEU A 89 -4.96 7.21 -10.65
C LEU A 89 -3.71 7.87 -11.16
N PRO A 90 -2.82 8.29 -10.28
CA PRO A 90 -1.58 8.86 -10.73
C PRO A 90 -0.77 7.80 -11.43
N MET A 91 -0.13 8.19 -12.49
CA MET A 91 0.86 7.34 -13.11
C MET A 91 2.16 7.61 -12.40
N ALA A 92 2.78 6.57 -11.95
CA ALA A 92 4.09 6.73 -11.34
C ALA A 92 5.00 7.32 -12.39
N VAL A 93 5.56 8.43 -12.08
CA VAL A 93 6.36 9.16 -13.02
C VAL A 93 7.80 9.06 -12.69
N ASP A 94 8.09 9.16 -11.43
CA ASP A 94 9.46 9.21 -10.98
C ASP A 94 9.54 8.25 -9.83
N GLU A 95 10.10 7.12 -10.10
CA GLU A 95 10.19 6.10 -9.08
C GLU A 95 11.43 6.25 -8.25
N GLN A 96 12.12 7.35 -8.43
CA GLN A 96 13.23 7.59 -7.53
C GLN A 96 12.65 7.80 -6.16
N ALA A 97 12.94 6.89 -5.32
CA ALA A 97 12.49 6.96 -3.96
C ALA A 97 13.07 8.22 -3.35
N ILE A 98 12.21 8.99 -2.73
CA ILE A 98 12.68 10.11 -1.94
C ILE A 98 13.04 9.52 -0.60
N THR A 99 14.30 9.43 -0.35
CA THR A 99 14.77 8.85 0.88
C THR A 99 14.63 9.89 1.97
N GLU A 100 13.56 9.80 2.70
CA GLU A 100 13.37 10.66 3.85
C GLU A 100 13.07 9.80 5.04
N THR A 101 13.74 10.09 6.12
CA THR A 101 13.46 9.43 7.37
C THR A 101 12.34 10.18 8.04
N ARG A 102 11.24 9.49 8.28
CA ARG A 102 10.10 10.09 8.92
C ARG A 102 9.77 9.31 10.17
N PRO A 103 9.70 10.00 11.31
CA PRO A 103 9.43 9.27 12.55
C PRO A 103 8.14 8.48 12.51
N GLY A 104 7.13 8.98 11.77
CA GLY A 104 5.85 8.27 11.71
C GLY A 104 5.89 6.99 10.94
N LEU A 105 6.98 6.69 10.25
CA LEU A 105 7.11 5.48 9.47
C LEU A 105 8.11 4.50 10.05
N ALA A 106 8.40 4.62 11.33
CA ALA A 106 9.39 3.77 11.96
C ALA A 106 9.03 2.30 11.88
N LEU A 107 7.75 1.96 12.04
CA LEU A 107 7.33 0.56 11.96
C LEU A 107 7.51 0.04 10.55
N VAL A 108 7.12 0.82 9.56
CA VAL A 108 7.28 0.41 8.16
C VAL A 108 8.75 0.20 7.86
N ALA A 109 9.60 1.14 8.27
CA ALA A 109 11.03 1.05 8.00
C ALA A 109 11.65 -0.19 8.63
N THR A 110 11.13 -0.61 9.78
CA THR A 110 11.70 -1.73 10.51
C THR A 110 11.18 -3.07 10.02
N LEU A 111 9.90 -3.14 9.67
CA LEU A 111 9.22 -4.42 9.49
C LEU A 111 8.91 -4.76 8.04
N ALA A 112 8.93 -3.78 7.14
CA ALA A 112 8.64 -4.05 5.74
C ALA A 112 9.87 -4.64 5.05
N THR A 113 9.64 -5.44 4.02
CA THR A 113 10.72 -5.93 3.19
C THR A 113 11.32 -4.78 2.40
N GLU A 114 10.45 -3.89 1.95
CA GLU A 114 10.86 -2.74 1.16
C GLU A 114 9.87 -1.62 1.45
N TRP A 115 10.33 -0.38 1.40
CA TRP A 115 9.44 0.76 1.62
C TRP A 115 10.07 2.00 1.02
N GLY A 116 9.27 3.01 0.80
CA GLY A 116 9.79 4.26 0.27
C GLY A 116 8.70 5.26 0.01
N SER A 117 9.09 6.39 -0.56
CA SER A 117 8.17 7.40 -1.04
C SER A 117 8.67 7.88 -2.40
N PHE A 118 7.73 8.41 -3.19
CA PHE A 118 8.08 8.87 -4.53
C PHE A 118 7.08 9.93 -4.96
N LEU A 119 7.48 10.70 -5.98
CA LEU A 119 6.62 11.73 -6.54
C LEU A 119 5.80 11.15 -7.67
N THR A 120 4.60 11.70 -7.81
CA THR A 120 3.71 11.38 -8.94
C THR A 120 3.42 12.67 -9.66
N PHE A 121 2.66 12.60 -10.78
CA PHE A 121 2.27 13.81 -11.48
C PHE A 121 1.44 14.74 -10.63
N THR A 122 0.68 14.19 -9.70
CA THR A 122 -0.30 14.98 -8.98
C THR A 122 0.07 15.17 -7.50
N GLY A 123 1.17 14.59 -7.06
CA GLY A 123 1.55 14.73 -5.67
C GLY A 123 2.63 13.75 -5.29
N LYS A 124 2.39 13.04 -4.21
CA LYS A 124 3.38 12.12 -3.69
C LYS A 124 2.72 10.85 -3.22
N ALA A 125 3.53 9.84 -3.01
CA ALA A 125 3.04 8.54 -2.57
C ALA A 125 4.06 7.91 -1.64
N MET A 126 3.56 6.99 -0.83
CA MET A 126 4.38 6.16 0.03
C MET A 126 3.95 4.72 -0.16
N TYR A 127 4.87 3.81 0.07
CA TYR A 127 4.52 2.41 -0.04
C TYR A 127 5.32 1.54 0.91
N PHE A 128 4.81 0.35 1.14
CA PHE A 128 5.62 -0.74 1.70
C PHE A 128 5.32 -2.01 0.91
N ALA A 129 6.24 -2.95 0.99
CA ALA A 129 6.07 -4.26 0.39
C ALA A 129 6.49 -5.31 1.39
N LEU A 130 5.78 -6.44 1.36
CA LEU A 130 6.10 -7.62 2.15
C LEU A 130 6.32 -8.75 1.18
N ALA A 131 7.54 -9.25 1.15
CA ALA A 131 7.87 -10.35 0.27
C ALA A 131 7.39 -11.67 0.89
N PHE A 132 7.06 -12.62 0.03
CA PHE A 132 6.74 -13.95 0.47
C PHE A 132 7.23 -14.93 -0.57
N GLN A 133 7.24 -16.20 -0.21
CA GLN A 133 7.68 -17.22 -1.13
C GLN A 133 6.48 -17.81 -1.83
N PRO A 134 6.54 -17.92 -3.16
CA PRO A 134 5.46 -18.59 -3.87
C PRO A 134 5.32 -20.01 -3.36
N ASP A 135 4.11 -20.49 -3.45
CA ASP A 135 3.74 -21.75 -2.85
C ASP A 135 3.81 -22.90 -3.82
N TRP A 136 4.63 -22.85 -4.82
CA TRP A 136 4.74 -23.92 -5.81
C TRP A 136 6.15 -24.04 -6.33
#